data_38692d5f4c3b8cf4246fb7104b6891ba
#
_entry.id   38692d5f4c3b8cf4246fb7104b6891ba
#
_cell.length_a   1.000
_cell.length_b   1.000
_cell.length_c   1.000
_cell.angle_alpha   90.00
_cell.angle_beta   90.00
_cell.angle_gamma   90.00
#
_symmetry.space_group_name_H-M   'P 1'
#
loop_
_entity.id
_entity.type
_entity.pdbx_description
1 polymer ?
#
loop_
_entity_poly.entity_id
_entity_poly.type
_entity_poly.pdbx_seq_one_letter_code
_entity_poly.pdbx_strand_id
1 'polypeptide(L)' 'MAKLLDRPFTNEEKRQVLDMLRGNINRISVSNDIEEIMCQLNFAVDRLSAVAYSRIKELTERED' A
#
# COMPACT_ATOMS: atom_id res chain seq x y z
N MET A 1 -5.21 0.38 16.23
CA MET A 1 -4.29 1.05 15.54
C MET A 1 -3.38 0.18 14.78
N ALA A 2 -3.21 0.49 13.61
CA ALA A 2 -2.40 -0.33 12.79
C ALA A 2 -0.99 -0.26 13.29
N LYS A 3 -0.41 -1.40 13.44
CA LYS A 3 0.91 -1.43 13.85
C LYS A 3 1.80 -1.31 12.67
N LEU A 4 2.74 -0.45 12.75
CA LEU A 4 3.68 -0.35 11.68
C LEU A 4 4.50 -1.60 11.62
N LEU A 5 5.02 -1.87 10.46
CA LEU A 5 5.78 -3.06 10.28
C LEU A 5 7.04 -3.03 11.11
N ASP A 6 7.33 -4.14 11.74
CA ASP A 6 8.56 -4.25 12.49
C ASP A 6 9.73 -4.53 11.57
N ARG A 7 9.45 -4.93 10.37
CA ARG A 7 10.46 -5.30 9.40
C ARG A 7 10.00 -4.91 8.02
N PRO A 8 10.90 -4.79 7.08
CA PRO A 8 10.49 -4.48 5.70
C PRO A 8 9.67 -5.63 5.12
N PHE A 9 8.87 -5.31 4.14
CA PHE A 9 8.10 -6.32 3.43
C PHE A 9 9.03 -7.27 2.71
N THR A 10 8.64 -8.52 2.68
CA THR A 10 9.32 -9.49 1.82
C THR A 10 8.86 -9.23 0.38
N ASN A 11 9.53 -9.85 -0.57
CA ASN A 11 9.12 -9.71 -1.96
C ASN A 11 7.73 -10.24 -2.19
N GLU A 12 7.36 -11.30 -1.49
CA GLU A 12 6.03 -11.85 -1.59
C GLU A 12 4.99 -10.85 -1.09
N GLU A 13 5.27 -10.21 0.02
CA GLU A 13 4.36 -9.23 0.58
C GLU A 13 4.21 -8.03 -0.34
N LYS A 14 5.31 -7.60 -0.96
CA LYS A 14 5.23 -6.49 -1.90
C LYS A 14 4.35 -6.83 -3.08
N ARG A 15 4.43 -8.07 -3.54
CA ARG A 15 3.62 -8.50 -4.67
C ARG A 15 2.15 -8.52 -4.29
N GLN A 16 1.84 -8.96 -3.06
CA GLN A 16 0.47 -9.00 -2.59
C GLN A 16 -0.11 -7.58 -2.52
N VAL A 17 0.68 -6.64 -2.02
CA VAL A 17 0.22 -5.26 -1.94
C VAL A 17 0.00 -4.70 -3.34
N LEU A 18 0.87 -5.03 -4.27
CA LEU A 18 0.70 -4.58 -5.64
C LEU A 18 -0.60 -5.09 -6.24
N ASP A 19 -0.93 -6.35 -5.98
CA ASP A 19 -2.18 -6.91 -6.48
C ASP A 19 -3.37 -6.19 -5.89
N MET A 20 -3.31 -5.85 -4.62
CA MET A 20 -4.39 -5.11 -3.99
C MET A 20 -4.51 -3.71 -4.58
N LEU A 21 -3.38 -3.07 -4.85
CA LEU A 21 -3.39 -1.75 -5.46
C LEU A 21 -4.00 -1.79 -6.85
N ARG A 22 -3.70 -2.83 -7.60
CA ARG A 22 -4.30 -2.97 -8.93
C ARG A 22 -5.81 -3.03 -8.83
N GLY A 23 -6.32 -3.75 -7.82
CA GLY A 23 -7.74 -3.82 -7.59
C GLY A 23 -8.32 -2.46 -7.25
N ASN A 24 -7.63 -1.69 -6.40
CA ASN A 24 -8.10 -0.35 -6.05
C ASN A 24 -8.13 0.54 -7.27
N ILE A 25 -7.07 0.50 -8.08
CA ILE A 25 -7.00 1.31 -9.28
C ILE A 25 -8.13 0.97 -10.24
N ASN A 26 -8.38 -0.32 -10.42
CA ASN A 26 -9.41 -0.75 -11.33
C ASN A 26 -10.79 -0.27 -10.86
N ARG A 27 -11.07 -0.40 -9.58
CA ARG A 27 -12.36 0.05 -9.05
C ARG A 27 -12.52 1.55 -9.18
N ILE A 28 -11.48 2.30 -8.91
CA ILE A 28 -11.54 3.74 -9.06
C ILE A 28 -11.83 4.10 -10.51
N SER A 29 -11.23 3.38 -11.43
CA SER A 29 -11.38 3.69 -12.83
C SER A 29 -12.78 3.45 -13.38
N VAL A 30 -13.48 2.46 -12.85
CA VAL A 30 -14.78 2.09 -13.38
C VAL A 30 -15.96 2.48 -12.53
N SER A 31 -15.74 2.93 -11.31
CA SER A 31 -16.85 3.21 -10.41
C SER A 31 -17.54 4.52 -10.77
N ASN A 32 -18.84 4.53 -10.62
CA ASN A 32 -19.61 5.76 -10.83
C ASN A 32 -20.08 6.31 -9.48
N ASP A 33 -19.61 5.71 -8.39
CA ASP A 33 -20.03 6.10 -7.07
C ASP A 33 -18.89 6.87 -6.41
N ILE A 34 -19.11 8.13 -6.17
CA ILE A 34 -18.06 8.99 -5.62
C ILE A 34 -17.57 8.47 -4.27
N GLU A 35 -18.48 7.99 -3.44
CA GLU A 35 -18.07 7.48 -2.14
C GLU A 35 -17.18 6.26 -2.26
N GLU A 36 -17.53 5.41 -3.20
CA GLU A 36 -16.70 4.23 -3.42
C GLU A 36 -15.32 4.63 -3.92
N ILE A 37 -15.27 5.59 -4.81
CA ILE A 37 -13.99 6.06 -5.34
C ILE A 37 -13.14 6.58 -4.21
N MET A 38 -13.71 7.39 -3.32
CA MET A 38 -12.96 7.94 -2.21
C MET A 38 -12.50 6.87 -1.24
N CYS A 39 -13.34 5.86 -1.02
CA CYS A 39 -12.98 4.77 -0.14
C CYS A 39 -11.81 3.98 -0.72
N GLN A 40 -11.85 3.70 -2.01
CA GLN A 40 -10.78 2.96 -2.66
C GLN A 40 -9.50 3.79 -2.68
N LEU A 41 -9.63 5.10 -2.81
CA LEU A 41 -8.46 5.97 -2.77
C LEU A 41 -7.80 5.90 -1.41
N ASN A 42 -8.58 5.91 -0.33
CA ASN A 42 -8.01 5.83 1.00
C ASN A 42 -7.29 4.51 1.21
N PHE A 43 -7.86 3.41 0.74
CA PHE A 43 -7.19 2.12 0.83
C PHE A 43 -5.88 2.14 0.04
N ALA A 44 -5.90 2.74 -1.14
CA ALA A 44 -4.70 2.78 -1.97
C ALA A 44 -3.60 3.60 -1.30
N VAL A 45 -3.99 4.71 -0.69
CA VAL A 45 -3.02 5.56 0.00
C VAL A 45 -2.39 4.81 1.16
N ASP A 46 -3.19 4.07 1.92
CA ASP A 46 -2.66 3.30 3.04
C ASP A 46 -1.66 2.27 2.54
N ARG A 47 -1.98 1.59 1.46
CA ARG A 47 -1.11 0.56 0.93
C ARG A 47 0.18 1.14 0.37
N LEU A 48 0.06 2.27 -0.32
CA LEU A 48 1.25 2.93 -0.84
C LEU A 48 2.14 3.41 0.29
N SER A 49 1.54 3.93 1.35
CA SER A 49 2.31 4.38 2.50
C SER A 49 3.06 3.22 3.14
N ALA A 50 2.40 2.07 3.24
CA ALA A 50 3.05 0.92 3.84
C ALA A 50 4.26 0.48 3.04
N VAL A 51 4.14 0.48 1.72
CA VAL A 51 5.26 0.11 0.87
C VAL A 51 6.38 1.11 0.99
N ALA A 52 6.04 2.40 1.02
CA ALA A 52 7.04 3.44 1.14
C ALA A 52 7.80 3.34 2.46
N TYR A 53 7.07 3.13 3.54
CA TYR A 53 7.72 3.02 4.85
C TYR A 53 8.57 1.76 4.93
N SER A 54 8.13 0.69 4.29
CA SER A 54 8.91 -0.53 4.24
C SER A 54 10.26 -0.27 3.56
N ARG A 55 10.22 0.47 2.46
CA ARG A 55 11.46 0.78 1.74
C ARG A 55 12.36 1.70 2.55
N ILE A 56 11.77 2.67 3.20
CA ILE A 56 12.53 3.58 4.04
C ILE A 56 13.22 2.80 5.15
N LYS A 57 12.51 1.85 5.73
CA LYS A 57 13.08 1.04 6.78
C LYS A 57 14.24 0.22 6.27
N GLU A 58 14.12 -0.35 5.09
CA GLU A 58 15.20 -1.11 4.49
C GLU A 58 16.45 -0.25 4.37
N LEU A 59 16.28 0.95 3.85
CA LEU A 59 17.41 1.83 3.62
C LEU A 59 18.03 2.31 4.92
N THR A 60 17.19 2.56 5.89
CA THR A 60 17.66 3.02 7.18
C THR A 60 18.45 1.93 7.88
N GLU A 61 17.96 0.70 7.82
CA GLU A 61 18.64 -0.38 8.50
C GLU A 61 19.92 -0.82 7.83
N ARG A 62 20.05 -0.52 6.55
CA ARG A 62 21.25 -0.85 5.86
C ARG A 62 22.38 0.10 6.15
N GLU A 63 22.05 1.22 6.73
CA GLU A 63 23.01 2.16 6.93
C GLU A 63 23.83 1.78 8.05
N ASP A 64 24.91 1.72 8.07
CA ASP A 64 25.60 1.38 9.17
C ASP A 64 26.94 1.55 9.02
#